data_d7a69d495327a82e4f03ece892bdfb7b
#
_entry.id   d7a69d495327a82e4f03ece892bdfb7b
#
_cell.length_a   1.000
_cell.length_b   1.000
_cell.length_c   1.000
_cell.angle_alpha   90.00
_cell.angle_beta   90.00
_cell.angle_gamma   90.00
#
_symmetry.space_group_name_H-M   'P 1'
#
loop_
_entity.id
_entity.type
_entity.pdbx_description
1 polymer ?
#
loop_
_entity_poly.entity_id
_entity_poly.type
_entity_poly.pdbx_seq_one_letter_code
_entity_poly.pdbx_strand_id
1 'polypeptide(L)'
;MKILFLLIVVCSMELSVKCQEKSALMEMVNAEKSFAGYASSTGITEAFLKYFDDSARVFEQGKILNGKEVWKERKTDSMELRWYPEFAEVAASGDFGYTTGPTEFRLKKGSDKADHKGYFNSIWKKDKNGEWKVVIDMGTPSPQSEYDESKVEYADKESVIKNPEKQNKERNEEVKKVEENFIANYDGGKGYNKFGSAHTRYYRPGSKVFKGSFPVNDSLRYQYKNAGVGMAPSGDLGYTYGYIDVSGKTGNYLRVWKKDADVWRIVLDVATY
;
A
#
# COMPACT_ATOMS: atom_id res chain seq x y z
N MET A 1 44.97 -13.52 1.06
CA MET A 1 44.20 -13.82 -0.15
C MET A 1 42.75 -14.25 0.09
N LYS A 2 42.42 -15.12 1.06
CA LYS A 2 41.04 -15.56 1.34
C LYS A 2 40.09 -14.45 1.83
N ILE A 3 40.55 -13.48 2.64
CA ILE A 3 39.72 -12.38 3.19
C ILE A 3 39.33 -11.39 2.10
N LEU A 4 40.25 -11.10 1.14
CA LEU A 4 39.96 -10.18 0.04
C LEU A 4 38.91 -10.75 -0.93
N PHE A 5 38.92 -12.08 -1.15
CA PHE A 5 37.95 -12.74 -2.01
C PHE A 5 36.52 -12.75 -1.38
N LEU A 6 36.45 -12.89 -0.06
CA LEU A 6 35.15 -12.84 0.67
C LEU A 6 34.53 -11.44 0.61
N LEU A 7 35.32 -10.38 0.77
CA LEU A 7 34.87 -8.98 0.65
C LEU A 7 34.36 -8.62 -0.75
N ILE A 8 34.99 -9.11 -1.78
CA ILE A 8 34.57 -8.86 -3.19
C ILE A 8 33.23 -9.58 -3.48
N VAL A 9 33.04 -10.80 -2.98
CA VAL A 9 31.80 -11.56 -3.18
C VAL A 9 30.64 -10.89 -2.44
N VAL A 10 30.83 -10.45 -1.21
CA VAL A 10 29.78 -9.74 -0.44
C VAL A 10 29.41 -8.42 -1.13
N CYS A 11 30.37 -7.62 -1.56
CA CYS A 11 30.11 -6.35 -2.24
C CYS A 11 29.40 -6.54 -3.59
N SER A 12 29.72 -7.60 -4.34
CA SER A 12 29.03 -7.91 -5.60
C SER A 12 27.59 -8.40 -5.41
N MET A 13 27.31 -9.13 -4.32
CA MET A 13 25.94 -9.55 -3.99
C MET A 13 25.09 -8.35 -3.56
N GLU A 14 25.60 -7.42 -2.75
CA GLU A 14 24.86 -6.22 -2.36
C GLU A 14 24.55 -5.32 -3.55
N LEU A 15 25.48 -5.10 -4.47
CA LEU A 15 25.28 -4.34 -5.70
C LEU A 15 24.23 -4.99 -6.62
N SER A 16 24.19 -6.30 -6.69
CA SER A 16 23.23 -7.05 -7.50
C SER A 16 21.81 -6.94 -6.92
N VAL A 17 21.65 -7.03 -5.61
CA VAL A 17 20.35 -6.87 -4.92
C VAL A 17 19.82 -5.44 -5.08
N LYS A 18 20.65 -4.42 -4.91
CA LYS A 18 20.28 -3.02 -5.12
C LYS A 18 19.83 -2.70 -6.54
N CYS A 19 20.51 -3.27 -7.54
CA CYS A 19 20.12 -3.11 -8.93
C CYS A 19 18.77 -3.78 -9.22
N GLN A 20 18.52 -4.95 -8.64
CA GLN A 20 17.27 -5.68 -8.81
C GLN A 20 16.10 -4.97 -8.12
N GLU A 21 16.27 -4.44 -6.90
CA GLU A 21 15.25 -3.69 -6.17
C GLU A 21 14.86 -2.42 -6.93
N LYS A 22 15.82 -1.64 -7.42
CA LYS A 22 15.56 -0.45 -8.22
C LYS A 22 14.82 -0.76 -9.52
N SER A 23 15.16 -1.87 -10.19
CA SER A 23 14.45 -2.34 -11.39
C SER A 23 13.02 -2.71 -11.05
N ALA A 24 12.80 -3.51 -9.99
CA ALA A 24 11.48 -3.95 -9.55
C ALA A 24 10.57 -2.79 -9.11
N LEU A 25 11.14 -1.77 -8.44
CA LEU A 25 10.42 -0.55 -8.08
C LEU A 25 9.90 0.17 -9.32
N MET A 26 10.74 0.34 -10.35
CA MET A 26 10.34 0.99 -11.60
C MET A 26 9.34 0.14 -12.38
N GLU A 27 9.47 -1.19 -12.39
CA GLU A 27 8.51 -2.09 -12.99
C GLU A 27 7.12 -1.94 -12.33
N MET A 28 7.05 -1.91 -10.99
CA MET A 28 5.81 -1.74 -10.24
C MET A 28 5.17 -0.37 -10.50
N VAL A 29 5.96 0.71 -10.51
CA VAL A 29 5.46 2.07 -10.83
C VAL A 29 4.95 2.14 -12.27
N ASN A 30 5.62 1.48 -13.21
CA ASN A 30 5.16 1.40 -14.59
C ASN A 30 3.89 0.55 -14.72
N ALA A 31 3.74 -0.50 -13.91
CA ALA A 31 2.50 -1.27 -13.84
C ALA A 31 1.33 -0.41 -13.34
N GLU A 32 1.53 0.42 -12.29
CA GLU A 32 0.52 1.37 -11.80
C GLU A 32 0.14 2.39 -12.87
N LYS A 33 1.11 3.01 -13.55
CA LYS A 33 0.86 3.96 -14.65
C LYS A 33 0.15 3.30 -15.83
N SER A 34 0.53 2.05 -16.14
CA SER A 34 -0.12 1.28 -17.21
C SER A 34 -1.56 0.91 -16.86
N PHE A 35 -1.83 0.63 -15.57
CA PHE A 35 -3.18 0.40 -15.05
C PHE A 35 -4.04 1.65 -15.22
N ALA A 36 -3.56 2.82 -14.81
CA ALA A 36 -4.25 4.10 -14.98
C ALA A 36 -4.49 4.44 -16.47
N GLY A 37 -3.47 4.26 -17.31
CA GLY A 37 -3.57 4.48 -18.75
C GLY A 37 -4.56 3.53 -19.43
N TYR A 38 -4.61 2.26 -18.99
CA TYR A 38 -5.55 1.28 -19.53
C TYR A 38 -7.00 1.61 -19.12
N ALA A 39 -7.22 2.10 -17.90
CA ALA A 39 -8.53 2.59 -17.46
C ALA A 39 -9.03 3.77 -18.30
N SER A 40 -8.15 4.71 -18.62
CA SER A 40 -8.48 5.87 -19.44
C SER A 40 -8.77 5.51 -20.90
N SER A 41 -8.05 4.54 -21.48
CA SER A 41 -8.16 4.17 -22.89
C SER A 41 -9.22 3.12 -23.17
N THR A 42 -9.39 2.13 -22.31
CA THR A 42 -10.25 0.96 -22.54
C THR A 42 -11.50 0.99 -21.67
N GLY A 43 -11.38 1.34 -20.41
CA GLY A 43 -12.48 1.39 -19.45
C GLY A 43 -12.02 1.05 -18.04
N ILE A 44 -12.74 1.57 -17.05
CA ILE A 44 -12.41 1.38 -15.64
C ILE A 44 -12.56 -0.10 -15.27
N THR A 45 -13.71 -0.70 -15.59
CA THR A 45 -13.99 -2.12 -15.26
C THR A 45 -12.96 -3.06 -15.85
N GLU A 46 -12.65 -2.91 -17.14
CA GLU A 46 -11.68 -3.74 -17.85
C GLU A 46 -10.29 -3.62 -17.26
N ALA A 47 -9.90 -2.40 -16.84
CA ALA A 47 -8.62 -2.15 -16.21
C ALA A 47 -8.50 -2.87 -14.86
N PHE A 48 -9.51 -2.75 -14.01
CA PHE A 48 -9.53 -3.43 -12.71
C PHE A 48 -9.55 -4.96 -12.86
N LEU A 49 -10.30 -5.51 -13.80
CA LEU A 49 -10.32 -6.95 -14.06
C LEU A 49 -8.97 -7.48 -14.58
N LYS A 50 -8.22 -6.67 -15.33
CA LYS A 50 -6.90 -7.03 -15.86
C LYS A 50 -5.79 -6.99 -14.81
N TYR A 51 -5.76 -5.92 -13.99
CA TYR A 51 -4.64 -5.67 -13.07
C TYR A 51 -4.84 -6.27 -11.68
N PHE A 52 -6.07 -6.60 -11.29
CA PHE A 52 -6.33 -7.26 -10.02
C PHE A 52 -5.96 -8.73 -10.04
N ASP A 53 -5.41 -9.20 -8.93
CA ASP A 53 -5.31 -10.63 -8.61
C ASP A 53 -6.71 -11.20 -8.36
N ASP A 54 -6.90 -12.52 -8.57
CA ASP A 54 -8.19 -13.17 -8.31
C ASP A 54 -8.60 -13.09 -6.82
N SER A 55 -7.63 -13.01 -5.94
CA SER A 55 -7.82 -12.85 -4.49
C SER A 55 -7.90 -11.39 -4.02
N ALA A 56 -7.79 -10.41 -4.92
CA ALA A 56 -7.76 -8.99 -4.58
C ALA A 56 -8.90 -8.57 -3.65
N ARG A 57 -8.59 -7.69 -2.69
CA ARG A 57 -9.57 -7.13 -1.75
C ARG A 57 -9.76 -5.65 -1.99
N VAL A 58 -11.04 -5.23 -1.97
CA VAL A 58 -11.47 -3.84 -1.97
C VAL A 58 -12.34 -3.56 -0.75
N PHE A 59 -12.48 -2.29 -0.39
CA PHE A 59 -13.12 -1.87 0.86
C PHE A 59 -14.23 -0.87 0.58
N GLU A 60 -15.45 -1.21 0.99
CA GLU A 60 -16.63 -0.38 0.76
C GLU A 60 -17.55 -0.40 1.97
N GLN A 61 -17.82 0.76 2.54
CA GLN A 61 -18.79 0.94 3.62
C GLN A 61 -18.58 -0.06 4.79
N GLY A 62 -17.33 -0.24 5.20
CA GLY A 62 -16.96 -1.17 6.26
C GLY A 62 -16.94 -2.64 5.86
N LYS A 63 -17.13 -2.98 4.58
CA LYS A 63 -17.06 -4.35 4.07
C LYS A 63 -15.72 -4.61 3.38
N ILE A 64 -15.26 -5.85 3.44
CA ILE A 64 -14.09 -6.36 2.72
C ILE A 64 -14.61 -7.31 1.65
N LEU A 65 -14.44 -6.94 0.38
CA LEU A 65 -15.05 -7.62 -0.76
C LEU A 65 -13.97 -8.15 -1.73
N ASN A 66 -14.33 -9.13 -2.57
CA ASN A 66 -13.48 -9.53 -3.68
C ASN A 66 -13.51 -8.44 -4.75
N GLY A 67 -12.32 -7.94 -5.13
CA GLY A 67 -12.21 -6.82 -6.04
C GLY A 67 -12.74 -7.12 -7.44
N LYS A 68 -12.41 -8.30 -8.02
CA LYS A 68 -12.90 -8.67 -9.35
C LYS A 68 -14.41 -8.85 -9.41
N GLU A 69 -15.01 -9.43 -8.38
CA GLU A 69 -16.46 -9.61 -8.31
C GLU A 69 -17.17 -8.24 -8.26
N VAL A 70 -16.68 -7.33 -7.42
CA VAL A 70 -17.22 -5.96 -7.32
C VAL A 70 -17.14 -5.23 -8.66
N TRP A 71 -15.98 -5.28 -9.32
CA TRP A 71 -15.80 -4.54 -10.57
C TRP A 71 -16.57 -5.13 -11.76
N LYS A 72 -16.83 -6.44 -11.80
CA LYS A 72 -17.69 -7.07 -12.83
C LYS A 72 -19.11 -6.54 -12.81
N GLU A 73 -19.65 -6.20 -11.64
CA GLU A 73 -21.02 -5.73 -11.47
C GLU A 73 -21.18 -4.22 -11.69
N ARG A 74 -20.08 -3.46 -11.78
CA ARG A 74 -20.11 -2.01 -11.93
C ARG A 74 -20.32 -1.59 -13.38
N LYS A 75 -21.25 -0.65 -13.60
CA LYS A 75 -21.44 0.02 -14.88
C LYS A 75 -20.64 1.32 -14.87
N THR A 76 -19.52 1.36 -15.58
CA THR A 76 -18.59 2.49 -15.58
C THR A 76 -18.42 3.17 -16.93
N ASP A 77 -19.19 2.79 -17.96
CA ASP A 77 -19.01 3.23 -19.37
C ASP A 77 -19.03 4.74 -19.55
N SER A 78 -19.84 5.45 -18.75
CA SER A 78 -19.93 6.91 -18.79
C SER A 78 -18.98 7.63 -17.85
N MET A 79 -18.24 6.88 -17.02
CA MET A 79 -17.44 7.41 -15.93
C MET A 79 -15.97 7.55 -16.33
N GLU A 80 -15.23 8.35 -15.57
CA GLU A 80 -13.78 8.47 -15.69
C GLU A 80 -13.15 8.43 -14.32
N LEU A 81 -12.13 7.62 -14.17
CA LEU A 81 -11.28 7.57 -12.99
C LEU A 81 -9.84 7.84 -13.41
N ARG A 82 -9.26 8.89 -12.88
CA ARG A 82 -7.84 9.25 -13.07
C ARG A 82 -7.09 9.10 -11.76
N TRP A 83 -5.89 8.57 -11.85
CA TRP A 83 -4.97 8.52 -10.72
C TRP A 83 -3.53 8.47 -11.21
N TYR A 84 -2.61 8.81 -10.32
CA TYR A 84 -1.20 8.79 -10.59
C TYR A 84 -0.42 8.41 -9.33
N PRO A 85 0.60 7.55 -9.40
CA PRO A 85 1.41 7.23 -8.23
C PRO A 85 2.23 8.46 -7.80
N GLU A 86 2.00 8.93 -6.58
CA GLU A 86 2.78 9.99 -5.92
C GLU A 86 3.92 9.39 -5.09
N PHE A 87 3.72 8.17 -4.59
CA PHE A 87 4.71 7.46 -3.80
C PHE A 87 4.69 5.95 -4.11
N ALA A 88 5.88 5.35 -4.06
CA ALA A 88 6.06 3.92 -4.21
C ALA A 88 7.18 3.37 -3.34
N GLU A 89 7.03 2.14 -2.87
CA GLU A 89 8.04 1.37 -2.16
C GLU A 89 7.93 -0.10 -2.54
N VAL A 90 9.07 -0.77 -2.73
CA VAL A 90 9.18 -2.19 -3.03
C VAL A 90 9.99 -2.91 -1.96
N ALA A 91 9.64 -4.15 -1.66
CA ALA A 91 10.39 -5.01 -0.76
C ALA A 91 11.70 -5.48 -1.40
N ALA A 92 12.68 -5.83 -0.59
CA ALA A 92 13.98 -6.33 -1.07
C ALA A 92 13.90 -7.59 -1.95
N SER A 93 12.79 -8.36 -1.88
CA SER A 93 12.55 -9.49 -2.80
C SER A 93 12.21 -9.07 -4.23
N GLY A 94 11.81 -7.81 -4.45
CA GLY A 94 11.49 -7.28 -5.78
C GLY A 94 10.20 -7.82 -6.41
N ASP A 95 9.33 -8.45 -5.62
CA ASP A 95 8.06 -9.06 -6.07
C ASP A 95 6.84 -8.62 -5.26
N PHE A 96 7.04 -7.64 -4.37
CA PHE A 96 6.02 -7.11 -3.47
C PHE A 96 6.29 -5.63 -3.19
N GLY A 97 5.23 -4.82 -3.13
CA GLY A 97 5.36 -3.40 -2.82
C GLY A 97 4.02 -2.69 -2.71
N TYR A 98 4.05 -1.38 -2.62
CA TYR A 98 2.85 -0.56 -2.61
C TYR A 98 3.05 0.78 -3.32
N THR A 99 1.94 1.31 -3.82
CA THR A 99 1.83 2.63 -4.44
C THR A 99 0.69 3.39 -3.79
N THR A 100 0.83 4.70 -3.72
CA THR A 100 -0.22 5.62 -3.29
C THR A 100 -0.22 6.87 -4.14
N GLY A 101 -1.36 7.52 -4.24
CA GLY A 101 -1.44 8.80 -4.94
C GLY A 101 -2.85 9.37 -5.00
N PRO A 102 -3.01 10.57 -5.56
CA PRO A 102 -4.29 11.23 -5.71
C PRO A 102 -5.16 10.53 -6.76
N THR A 103 -6.48 10.66 -6.58
CA THR A 103 -7.50 10.20 -7.52
C THR A 103 -8.49 11.30 -7.81
N GLU A 104 -8.98 11.31 -9.04
CA GLU A 104 -10.11 12.11 -9.49
C GLU A 104 -11.14 11.22 -10.17
N PHE A 105 -12.38 11.27 -9.71
CA PHE A 105 -13.50 10.52 -10.28
C PHE A 105 -14.54 11.46 -10.88
N ARG A 106 -14.98 11.15 -12.09
CA ARG A 106 -16.00 11.86 -12.84
C ARG A 106 -17.15 10.93 -13.19
N LEU A 107 -18.37 11.31 -12.85
CA LEU A 107 -19.58 10.59 -13.24
C LEU A 107 -19.84 10.65 -14.75
N LYS A 108 -19.34 11.72 -15.39
CA LYS A 108 -19.39 11.89 -16.84
C LYS A 108 -17.98 12.06 -17.40
N LYS A 109 -17.57 11.13 -18.26
CA LYS A 109 -16.27 11.15 -18.95
C LYS A 109 -16.09 12.47 -19.71
N GLY A 110 -14.91 13.08 -19.56
CA GLY A 110 -14.57 14.35 -20.18
C GLY A 110 -15.11 15.59 -19.49
N SER A 111 -15.71 15.47 -18.29
CA SER A 111 -16.08 16.64 -17.50
C SER A 111 -14.84 17.42 -17.04
N ASP A 112 -14.91 18.76 -17.06
CA ASP A 112 -13.80 19.63 -16.63
C ASP A 112 -13.47 19.45 -15.15
N LYS A 113 -14.49 19.20 -14.31
CA LYS A 113 -14.33 19.06 -12.87
C LYS A 113 -14.56 17.62 -12.45
N ALA A 114 -13.75 17.15 -11.48
CA ALA A 114 -13.99 15.90 -10.79
C ALA A 114 -15.19 16.04 -9.84
N ASP A 115 -16.08 15.04 -9.82
CA ASP A 115 -17.19 14.94 -8.87
C ASP A 115 -16.68 14.51 -7.50
N HIS A 116 -15.68 13.63 -7.47
CA HIS A 116 -15.03 13.17 -6.25
C HIS A 116 -13.52 13.17 -6.39
N LYS A 117 -12.85 13.47 -5.28
CA LYS A 117 -11.40 13.42 -5.14
C LYS A 117 -11.01 12.56 -3.94
N GLY A 118 -9.82 11.99 -3.99
CA GLY A 118 -9.30 11.17 -2.91
C GLY A 118 -7.87 10.71 -3.15
N TYR A 119 -7.53 9.64 -2.45
CA TYR A 119 -6.27 8.94 -2.61
C TYR A 119 -6.55 7.45 -2.83
N PHE A 120 -5.75 6.81 -3.67
CA PHE A 120 -5.67 5.36 -3.75
C PHE A 120 -4.47 4.84 -2.95
N ASN A 121 -4.57 3.61 -2.50
CA ASN A 121 -3.52 2.89 -1.80
C ASN A 121 -3.58 1.43 -2.25
N SER A 122 -2.65 1.02 -3.10
CA SER A 122 -2.62 -0.30 -3.71
C SER A 122 -1.43 -1.10 -3.23
N ILE A 123 -1.66 -2.34 -2.80
CA ILE A 123 -0.61 -3.33 -2.56
C ILE A 123 -0.46 -4.18 -3.81
N TRP A 124 0.76 -4.26 -4.30
CA TRP A 124 1.16 -4.99 -5.47
C TRP A 124 1.96 -6.23 -5.14
N LYS A 125 1.75 -7.28 -5.90
CA LYS A 125 2.52 -8.52 -5.82
C LYS A 125 2.72 -9.09 -7.22
N LYS A 126 3.89 -9.67 -7.51
CA LYS A 126 4.08 -10.45 -8.73
C LYS A 126 3.34 -11.79 -8.62
N ASP A 127 2.60 -12.14 -9.67
CA ASP A 127 1.97 -13.45 -9.80
C ASP A 127 3.00 -14.53 -10.19
N LYS A 128 2.52 -15.76 -10.41
CA LYS A 128 3.37 -16.90 -10.84
C LYS A 128 4.05 -16.70 -12.20
N ASN A 129 3.56 -15.78 -13.02
CA ASN A 129 4.12 -15.45 -14.33
C ASN A 129 5.11 -14.25 -14.24
N GLY A 130 5.30 -13.69 -13.04
CA GLY A 130 6.12 -12.50 -12.82
C GLY A 130 5.43 -11.18 -13.15
N GLU A 131 4.11 -11.18 -13.41
CA GLU A 131 3.33 -9.98 -13.68
C GLU A 131 2.88 -9.32 -12.39
N TRP A 132 3.01 -7.99 -12.30
CA TRP A 132 2.50 -7.22 -11.19
C TRP A 132 0.97 -7.21 -11.17
N LYS A 133 0.37 -7.63 -10.05
CA LYS A 133 -1.07 -7.64 -9.78
C LYS A 133 -1.38 -6.94 -8.47
N VAL A 134 -2.48 -6.21 -8.42
CA VAL A 134 -3.00 -5.59 -7.21
C VAL A 134 -3.67 -6.66 -6.35
N VAL A 135 -3.25 -6.79 -5.10
CA VAL A 135 -3.86 -7.70 -4.12
C VAL A 135 -4.71 -6.99 -3.08
N ILE A 136 -4.47 -5.70 -2.85
CA ILE A 136 -5.29 -4.81 -2.02
C ILE A 136 -5.44 -3.49 -2.76
N ASP A 137 -6.64 -2.95 -2.80
CA ASP A 137 -6.89 -1.59 -3.26
C ASP A 137 -7.86 -0.88 -2.31
N MET A 138 -7.43 0.25 -1.75
CA MET A 138 -8.19 1.01 -0.77
C MET A 138 -8.21 2.50 -1.09
N GLY A 139 -9.37 3.00 -1.48
CA GLY A 139 -9.61 4.42 -1.71
C GLY A 139 -9.90 5.16 -0.40
N THR A 140 -9.40 6.40 -0.27
CA THR A 140 -9.72 7.30 0.85
C THR A 140 -10.28 8.61 0.29
N PRO A 141 -11.55 8.95 0.55
CA PRO A 141 -12.12 10.20 0.08
C PRO A 141 -11.41 11.41 0.69
N SER A 142 -10.95 12.34 -0.15
CA SER A 142 -10.38 13.60 0.28
C SER A 142 -10.56 14.68 -0.77
N PRO A 143 -11.40 15.69 -0.55
CA PRO A 143 -11.54 16.81 -1.46
C PRO A 143 -10.27 17.68 -1.55
N GLN A 144 -9.32 17.48 -0.64
CA GLN A 144 -8.05 18.19 -0.57
C GLN A 144 -6.91 17.51 -1.34
N SER A 145 -7.16 16.36 -1.99
CA SER A 145 -6.15 15.73 -2.85
C SER A 145 -5.88 16.59 -4.07
N GLU A 146 -4.61 16.71 -4.44
CA GLU A 146 -4.15 17.44 -5.61
C GLU A 146 -3.57 16.43 -6.60
N TYR A 147 -4.11 16.43 -7.81
CA TYR A 147 -3.65 15.55 -8.88
C TYR A 147 -2.42 16.17 -9.56
N ASP A 148 -1.27 15.50 -9.46
CA ASP A 148 -0.02 15.93 -10.09
C ASP A 148 0.73 14.71 -10.65
N GLU A 149 1.02 14.71 -11.94
CA GLU A 149 1.76 13.64 -12.63
C GLU A 149 3.28 13.89 -12.69
N SER A 150 3.73 15.02 -12.15
CA SER A 150 5.11 15.48 -12.38
C SER A 150 6.15 14.71 -11.58
N LYS A 151 5.78 14.12 -10.44
CA LYS A 151 6.75 13.53 -9.53
C LYS A 151 6.23 12.29 -8.80
N VAL A 152 7.06 11.25 -8.77
CA VAL A 152 6.90 10.09 -7.89
C VAL A 152 7.99 10.14 -6.84
N GLU A 153 7.62 10.13 -5.57
CA GLU A 153 8.54 9.96 -4.45
C GLU A 153 8.78 8.45 -4.20
N TYR A 154 9.95 8.11 -3.75
CA TYR A 154 10.35 6.75 -3.40
C TYR A 154 10.81 6.69 -1.94
N ALA A 155 10.78 5.51 -1.35
CA ALA A 155 11.34 5.32 -0.02
C ALA A 155 12.85 5.57 0.00
N ASP A 156 13.34 6.31 1.01
CA ASP A 156 14.75 6.74 1.09
C ASP A 156 15.72 5.62 1.50
N LYS A 157 15.22 4.53 2.09
CA LYS A 157 16.05 3.45 2.61
C LYS A 157 15.82 2.17 1.85
N GLU A 158 16.90 1.58 1.40
CA GLU A 158 16.92 0.22 0.88
C GLU A 158 16.64 -0.79 1.99
N SER A 159 15.84 -1.80 1.68
CA SER A 159 15.55 -2.91 2.57
C SER A 159 16.70 -3.92 2.55
N VAL A 160 17.00 -4.54 3.67
CA VAL A 160 18.06 -5.56 3.76
C VAL A 160 17.43 -6.91 4.06
N ILE A 161 17.68 -7.90 3.18
CA ILE A 161 17.24 -9.28 3.39
C ILE A 161 18.07 -9.90 4.53
N LYS A 162 17.45 -10.15 5.68
CA LYS A 162 18.14 -10.73 6.84
C LYS A 162 17.91 -12.23 7.03
N ASN A 163 16.80 -12.80 6.53
CA ASN A 163 16.48 -14.21 6.72
C ASN A 163 15.69 -14.79 5.53
N PRO A 164 16.36 -15.18 4.45
CA PRO A 164 15.70 -15.70 3.24
C PRO A 164 15.04 -17.08 3.44
N GLU A 165 15.36 -17.80 4.50
CA GLU A 165 14.95 -19.20 4.72
C GLU A 165 13.58 -19.38 5.42
N LYS A 166 13.00 -18.30 6.00
CA LYS A 166 11.68 -18.41 6.65
C LYS A 166 10.56 -18.69 5.65
N GLN A 167 9.65 -19.59 5.99
CA GLN A 167 8.45 -19.86 5.17
C GLN A 167 7.45 -18.70 5.22
N ASN A 168 6.69 -18.48 4.15
CA ASN A 168 5.70 -17.40 4.08
C ASN A 168 4.68 -17.42 5.23
N LYS A 169 4.30 -18.61 5.73
CA LYS A 169 3.39 -18.73 6.87
C LYS A 169 3.98 -18.12 8.16
N GLU A 170 5.25 -18.39 8.45
CA GLU A 170 5.93 -17.86 9.63
C GLU A 170 6.10 -16.34 9.56
N ARG A 171 6.34 -15.81 8.35
CA ARG A 171 6.44 -14.37 8.10
C ARG A 171 5.11 -13.66 8.31
N ASN A 172 4.02 -14.23 7.79
CA ASN A 172 2.69 -13.67 8.01
C ASN A 172 2.33 -13.64 9.50
N GLU A 173 2.67 -14.66 10.27
CA GLU A 173 2.46 -14.69 11.72
C GLU A 173 3.32 -13.63 12.44
N GLU A 174 4.51 -13.31 11.94
CA GLU A 174 5.34 -12.23 12.49
C GLU A 174 4.65 -10.87 12.37
N VAL A 175 4.19 -10.50 11.15
CA VAL A 175 3.47 -9.22 10.93
C VAL A 175 2.14 -9.18 11.68
N LYS A 176 1.43 -10.31 11.73
CA LYS A 176 0.18 -10.42 12.49
C LYS A 176 0.39 -10.13 13.98
N LYS A 177 1.44 -10.68 14.60
CA LYS A 177 1.79 -10.40 15.99
C LYS A 177 2.15 -8.93 16.23
N VAL A 178 2.82 -8.29 15.28
CA VAL A 178 3.13 -6.85 15.35
C VAL A 178 1.85 -6.03 15.32
N GLU A 179 0.91 -6.37 14.45
CA GLU A 179 -0.41 -5.72 14.39
C GLU A 179 -1.20 -5.93 15.67
N GLU A 180 -1.26 -7.15 16.19
CA GLU A 180 -1.93 -7.47 17.46
C GLU A 180 -1.32 -6.68 18.62
N ASN A 181 0.01 -6.55 18.66
CA ASN A 181 0.71 -5.74 19.65
C ASN A 181 0.38 -4.24 19.51
N PHE A 182 0.30 -3.72 18.30
CA PHE A 182 -0.17 -2.35 18.07
C PHE A 182 -1.60 -2.16 18.58
N ILE A 183 -2.53 -3.04 18.21
CA ILE A 183 -3.94 -2.96 18.61
C ILE A 183 -4.08 -3.03 20.14
N ALA A 184 -3.38 -3.95 20.80
CA ALA A 184 -3.43 -4.12 22.26
C ALA A 184 -2.84 -2.93 23.03
N ASN A 185 -1.90 -2.19 22.42
CA ASN A 185 -1.24 -1.03 23.04
C ASN A 185 -1.68 0.30 22.43
N TYR A 186 -2.77 0.30 21.64
CA TYR A 186 -3.29 1.52 21.06
C TYR A 186 -3.89 2.43 22.14
N ASP A 187 -3.38 3.66 22.22
CA ASP A 187 -3.79 4.71 23.16
C ASP A 187 -4.03 6.06 22.44
N GLY A 188 -4.56 6.03 21.23
CA GLY A 188 -4.72 7.20 20.36
C GLY A 188 -3.41 7.59 19.67
N GLY A 189 -3.17 8.87 19.52
CA GLY A 189 -1.99 9.38 18.80
C GLY A 189 -0.65 8.88 19.33
N LYS A 190 -0.54 8.58 20.63
CA LYS A 190 0.69 8.03 21.22
C LYS A 190 1.00 6.63 20.70
N GLY A 191 0.00 5.77 20.53
CA GLY A 191 0.17 4.43 19.98
C GLY A 191 0.76 4.52 18.57
N TYR A 192 0.23 5.38 17.72
CA TYR A 192 0.80 5.63 16.40
C TYR A 192 2.23 6.13 16.44
N ASN A 193 2.54 7.07 17.32
CA ASN A 193 3.89 7.62 17.44
C ASN A 193 4.91 6.58 17.93
N LYS A 194 4.49 5.61 18.76
CA LYS A 194 5.34 4.50 19.21
C LYS A 194 5.71 3.56 18.07
N PHE A 195 4.76 3.24 17.19
CA PHE A 195 4.94 2.27 16.10
C PHE A 195 5.25 2.92 14.74
N GLY A 196 5.00 4.21 14.58
CA GLY A 196 5.30 4.98 13.37
C GLY A 196 6.76 5.42 13.27
N SER A 197 7.02 6.16 12.21
CA SER A 197 8.32 6.78 11.91
C SER A 197 8.11 8.20 11.35
N ALA A 198 9.18 8.94 11.15
CA ALA A 198 9.12 10.24 10.46
C ALA A 198 8.62 10.14 8.99
N HIS A 199 8.66 8.94 8.42
CA HIS A 199 8.25 8.68 7.04
C HIS A 199 6.85 8.07 6.92
N THR A 200 6.15 7.76 8.04
CA THR A 200 4.80 7.22 8.03
C THR A 200 3.84 8.16 7.32
N ARG A 201 3.10 7.65 6.34
CA ARG A 201 2.04 8.36 5.63
C ARG A 201 0.69 7.96 6.18
N TYR A 202 -0.13 8.95 6.50
CA TYR A 202 -1.48 8.76 7.05
C TYR A 202 -2.52 9.30 6.07
N TYR A 203 -3.47 8.43 5.71
CA TYR A 203 -4.61 8.75 4.86
C TYR A 203 -5.90 8.65 5.68
N ARG A 204 -6.61 9.77 5.79
CA ARG A 204 -7.85 9.89 6.57
C ARG A 204 -8.94 10.56 5.73
N PRO A 205 -10.22 10.14 5.87
CA PRO A 205 -11.33 10.78 5.16
C PRO A 205 -11.37 12.28 5.38
N GLY A 206 -11.54 13.04 4.31
CA GLY A 206 -11.67 14.50 4.36
C GLY A 206 -10.37 15.28 4.62
N SER A 207 -9.23 14.58 4.79
CA SER A 207 -7.96 15.23 5.14
C SER A 207 -6.96 15.12 3.99
N LYS A 208 -6.09 16.13 3.87
CA LYS A 208 -4.86 16.00 3.09
C LYS A 208 -3.96 14.92 3.74
N VAL A 209 -3.22 14.18 2.94
CA VAL A 209 -2.21 13.25 3.47
C VAL A 209 -1.20 13.99 4.35
N PHE A 210 -0.85 13.41 5.48
CA PHE A 210 0.18 13.95 6.35
C PHE A 210 1.23 12.89 6.66
N LYS A 211 2.45 13.33 7.00
CA LYS A 211 3.61 12.47 7.24
C LYS A 211 4.15 12.70 8.66
N GLY A 212 4.80 11.67 9.21
CA GLY A 212 5.52 11.76 10.47
C GLY A 212 4.68 11.45 11.69
N SER A 213 4.67 12.34 12.68
CA SER A 213 3.96 12.10 13.94
C SER A 213 2.45 12.22 13.78
N PHE A 214 1.74 11.23 14.31
CA PHE A 214 0.28 11.30 14.40
C PHE A 214 -0.15 12.35 15.44
N PRO A 215 -1.20 13.15 15.19
CA PRO A 215 -1.67 14.14 16.16
C PRO A 215 -2.07 13.50 17.49
N VAL A 216 -1.40 13.88 18.58
CA VAL A 216 -1.68 13.33 19.92
C VAL A 216 -3.03 13.78 20.47
N ASN A 217 -3.56 14.92 20.00
CA ASN A 217 -4.83 15.48 20.44
C ASN A 217 -6.03 14.94 19.65
N ASP A 218 -5.86 13.79 18.96
CA ASP A 218 -6.96 13.13 18.28
C ASP A 218 -7.99 12.65 19.31
N SER A 219 -9.15 13.32 19.32
CA SER A 219 -10.27 12.95 20.18
C SER A 219 -11.03 11.71 19.70
N LEU A 220 -10.75 11.25 18.47
CA LEU A 220 -11.38 10.09 17.90
C LEU A 220 -10.88 8.80 18.57
N ARG A 221 -11.80 7.93 18.89
CA ARG A 221 -11.51 6.62 19.43
C ARG A 221 -11.52 5.60 18.31
N TYR A 222 -10.37 4.97 18.07
CA TYR A 222 -10.23 3.91 17.08
C TYR A 222 -10.25 2.54 17.77
N GLN A 223 -11.09 1.65 17.28
CA GLN A 223 -11.07 0.24 17.66
C GLN A 223 -10.77 -0.58 16.40
N TYR A 224 -9.82 -1.50 16.48
CA TYR A 224 -9.34 -2.27 15.34
C TYR A 224 -9.65 -3.74 15.49
N LYS A 225 -10.02 -4.39 14.36
CA LYS A 225 -10.14 -5.84 14.26
C LYS A 225 -9.43 -6.29 12.98
N ASN A 226 -8.29 -6.98 13.14
CA ASN A 226 -7.56 -7.53 11.99
C ASN A 226 -8.39 -8.58 11.26
N ALA A 227 -8.36 -8.54 9.92
CA ALA A 227 -9.06 -9.49 9.05
C ALA A 227 -8.11 -10.20 8.08
N GLY A 228 -6.91 -9.65 7.86
CA GLY A 228 -5.95 -10.27 6.97
C GLY A 228 -4.56 -9.64 7.03
N VAL A 229 -3.62 -10.41 6.51
CA VAL A 229 -2.19 -10.09 6.52
C VAL A 229 -1.52 -10.65 5.27
N GLY A 230 -0.50 -9.97 4.81
CA GLY A 230 0.42 -10.48 3.80
C GLY A 230 1.80 -9.89 3.96
N MET A 231 2.81 -10.60 3.47
CA MET A 231 4.20 -10.22 3.64
C MET A 231 5.04 -10.55 2.42
N ALA A 232 6.04 -9.73 2.17
CA ALA A 232 7.05 -9.98 1.14
C ALA A 232 7.89 -11.22 1.46
N PRO A 233 8.35 -11.98 0.44
CA PRO A 233 9.27 -13.09 0.64
C PRO A 233 10.58 -12.71 1.34
N SER A 234 11.05 -11.47 1.18
CA SER A 234 12.23 -10.93 1.89
C SER A 234 12.03 -10.72 3.40
N GLY A 235 10.78 -10.62 3.86
CA GLY A 235 10.47 -10.45 5.28
C GLY A 235 10.71 -9.05 5.84
N ASP A 236 10.85 -8.05 4.99
CA ASP A 236 11.13 -6.65 5.36
C ASP A 236 9.93 -5.73 5.20
N LEU A 237 8.93 -6.12 4.38
CA LEU A 237 7.72 -5.36 4.10
C LEU A 237 6.49 -6.27 4.19
N GLY A 238 5.43 -5.80 4.86
CA GLY A 238 4.18 -6.53 4.99
C GLY A 238 3.00 -5.61 5.17
N TYR A 239 1.78 -6.13 5.05
CA TYR A 239 0.56 -5.37 5.28
C TYR A 239 -0.42 -6.12 6.17
N THR A 240 -1.25 -5.36 6.84
CA THR A 240 -2.43 -5.82 7.59
C THR A 240 -3.62 -4.99 7.19
N TYR A 241 -4.81 -5.59 7.18
CA TYR A 241 -6.05 -4.89 6.93
C TYR A 241 -7.18 -5.45 7.77
N GLY A 242 -8.24 -4.68 7.92
CA GLY A 242 -9.38 -5.13 8.69
C GLY A 242 -10.45 -4.08 8.87
N TYR A 243 -11.14 -4.23 9.97
CA TYR A 243 -12.24 -3.35 10.37
C TYR A 243 -11.75 -2.32 11.37
N ILE A 244 -12.31 -1.13 11.28
CA ILE A 244 -12.09 -0.04 12.22
C ILE A 244 -13.45 0.50 12.66
N ASP A 245 -13.61 0.77 13.94
CA ASP A 245 -14.68 1.62 14.45
C ASP A 245 -14.08 2.94 14.92
N VAL A 246 -14.64 4.04 14.46
CA VAL A 246 -14.18 5.39 14.80
C VAL A 246 -15.34 6.12 15.45
N SER A 247 -15.41 6.07 16.78
CA SER A 247 -16.47 6.72 17.56
C SER A 247 -17.89 6.30 17.11
N GLY A 248 -18.08 5.00 16.85
CA GLY A 248 -19.35 4.41 16.42
C GLY A 248 -19.58 4.39 14.90
N LYS A 249 -18.62 4.85 14.10
CA LYS A 249 -18.66 4.70 12.65
C LYS A 249 -17.78 3.54 12.22
N THR A 250 -18.39 2.52 11.65
CA THR A 250 -17.67 1.37 11.12
C THR A 250 -17.01 1.68 9.77
N GLY A 251 -15.78 1.25 9.61
CA GLY A 251 -15.01 1.40 8.40
C GLY A 251 -13.96 0.29 8.23
N ASN A 252 -12.95 0.59 7.43
CA ASN A 252 -11.86 -0.33 7.17
C ASN A 252 -10.51 0.37 7.36
N TYR A 253 -9.47 -0.41 7.62
CA TYR A 253 -8.09 0.07 7.63
C TYR A 253 -7.19 -0.82 6.78
N LEU A 254 -6.12 -0.21 6.28
CA LEU A 254 -4.96 -0.84 5.66
C LEU A 254 -3.71 -0.24 6.29
N ARG A 255 -2.78 -1.10 6.71
CA ARG A 255 -1.51 -0.67 7.29
C ARG A 255 -0.36 -1.41 6.63
N VAL A 256 0.68 -0.67 6.24
CA VAL A 256 1.93 -1.26 5.75
C VAL A 256 2.98 -1.13 6.83
N TRP A 257 3.63 -2.24 7.09
CA TRP A 257 4.70 -2.42 8.06
C TRP A 257 6.02 -2.63 7.33
N LYS A 258 7.04 -1.90 7.74
CA LYS A 258 8.42 -2.07 7.29
C LYS A 258 9.33 -2.42 8.45
N LYS A 259 10.25 -3.35 8.24
CA LYS A 259 11.25 -3.73 9.22
C LYS A 259 12.50 -2.88 9.05
N ASP A 260 12.79 -2.04 10.04
CA ASP A 260 14.00 -1.21 10.10
C ASP A 260 14.86 -1.68 11.30
N ALA A 261 16.07 -2.16 11.03
CA ALA A 261 17.00 -2.65 12.06
C ALA A 261 16.34 -3.62 13.08
N ASP A 262 15.58 -4.60 12.58
CA ASP A 262 14.82 -5.59 13.36
C ASP A 262 13.60 -5.04 14.15
N VAL A 263 13.25 -3.77 13.95
CA VAL A 263 12.07 -3.16 14.55
C VAL A 263 11.03 -2.88 13.47
N TRP A 264 9.81 -3.38 13.68
CA TRP A 264 8.70 -3.10 12.79
C TRP A 264 8.15 -1.67 13.00
N ARG A 265 8.01 -0.94 11.90
CA ARG A 265 7.46 0.41 11.86
C ARG A 265 6.32 0.51 10.87
N ILE A 266 5.30 1.28 11.22
CA ILE A 266 4.25 1.67 10.27
C ILE A 266 4.87 2.66 9.28
N VAL A 267 4.73 2.38 7.98
CA VAL A 267 5.14 3.29 6.89
C VAL A 267 3.94 3.86 6.13
N LEU A 268 2.81 3.15 6.16
CA LEU A 268 1.54 3.59 5.62
C LEU A 268 0.41 3.22 6.59
N ASP A 269 -0.51 4.13 6.84
CA ASP A 269 -1.72 3.87 7.61
C ASP A 269 -2.92 4.57 6.96
N VAL A 270 -3.85 3.79 6.48
CA VAL A 270 -5.05 4.22 5.76
C VAL A 270 -6.27 3.84 6.58
N ALA A 271 -7.22 4.75 6.73
CA ALA A 271 -8.52 4.45 7.30
C ALA A 271 -9.65 5.10 6.48
N THR A 272 -10.76 4.38 6.34
CA THR A 272 -12.01 4.87 5.75
C THR A 272 -13.16 4.58 6.71
N TYR A 273 -14.01 5.57 7.02
CA TYR A 273 -15.14 5.44 7.94
C TYR A 273 -16.22 6.50 7.70
#